data_4fcd05509e1bf46150c532ebe18ee1d9
#
_entry.id   4fcd05509e1bf46150c532ebe18ee1d9
#
_cell.length_a   1.000
_cell.length_b   1.000
_cell.length_c   1.000
_cell.angle_alpha   90.00
_cell.angle_beta   90.00
_cell.angle_gamma   90.00
#
_symmetry.space_group_name_H-M   'P 1'
#
loop_
_entity.id
_entity.type
_entity.pdbx_description
1 polymer ?
#
loop_
_entity_poly.entity_id
_entity_poly.type
_entity_poly.pdbx_seq_one_letter_code
_entity_poly.pdbx_strand_id
1 'polypeptide(L)'
;MAASSIAAQIMNRPNAQRLIRSLNHDVIPLVTGIESDRLFDEPFEPFELEMILTDGQLIEIEKGLTVEILATPGHTRDFLCYYIQNKKILIASEAAGCADGTGQIFADFLVDYEDYLAGLKRLAALDVEVLCQGHQFVFVGEAVKNFFARSIESTERFRTMVEELLRIEGGSVERVVARIKAEEYDVKPFPKQPEKAYILNLSARVSYIAQILYERTITRRR
;
A
#
# COMPACT_ATOMS: atom_id res chain seq x y z
N MET A 1 6.03 -14.55 16.51
CA MET A 1 5.56 -13.62 15.42
C MET A 1 6.65 -13.54 14.37
N ALA A 2 6.30 -13.41 13.08
CA ALA A 2 7.28 -13.37 11.99
C ALA A 2 7.01 -12.14 11.11
N ALA A 3 8.05 -11.36 10.80
CA ALA A 3 7.98 -10.18 9.93
C ALA A 3 9.39 -9.79 9.43
N SER A 4 9.50 -8.69 8.67
CA SER A 4 10.79 -8.11 8.30
C SER A 4 11.57 -7.60 9.53
N SER A 5 12.89 -7.47 9.40
CA SER A 5 13.74 -6.93 10.48
C SER A 5 13.37 -5.50 10.89
N ILE A 6 12.71 -4.75 10.01
CA ILE A 6 12.35 -3.34 10.21
C ILE A 6 11.00 -3.22 10.92
N ALA A 7 10.09 -4.19 10.74
CA ALA A 7 8.72 -4.11 11.23
C ALA A 7 8.63 -3.84 12.75
N ALA A 8 9.32 -4.64 13.57
CA ALA A 8 9.30 -4.45 15.02
C ALA A 8 9.89 -3.09 15.42
N GLN A 9 10.96 -2.65 14.74
CA GLN A 9 11.57 -1.36 15.01
C GLN A 9 10.62 -0.19 14.71
N ILE A 10 9.84 -0.28 13.61
CA ILE A 10 8.88 0.76 13.25
C ILE A 10 7.70 0.73 14.21
N MET A 11 7.10 -0.44 14.42
CA MET A 11 5.90 -0.60 15.23
C MET A 11 6.11 -0.24 16.71
N ASN A 12 7.33 -0.41 17.23
CA ASN A 12 7.66 -0.02 18.58
C ASN A 12 8.04 1.47 18.74
N ARG A 13 8.00 2.27 17.66
CA ARG A 13 8.23 3.73 17.75
C ARG A 13 7.00 4.46 18.29
N PRO A 14 7.14 5.36 19.26
CA PRO A 14 5.99 6.12 19.82
C PRO A 14 5.18 6.87 18.76
N ASN A 15 5.83 7.36 17.71
CA ASN A 15 5.15 8.07 16.63
C ASN A 15 4.28 7.14 15.77
N ALA A 16 4.77 5.93 15.45
CA ALA A 16 4.01 4.93 14.71
C ALA A 16 2.80 4.47 15.53
N GLN A 17 2.99 4.22 16.82
CA GLN A 17 1.90 3.83 17.72
C GLN A 17 0.83 4.93 17.84
N ARG A 18 1.23 6.21 17.96
CA ARG A 18 0.28 7.32 17.96
C ARG A 18 -0.50 7.44 16.65
N LEU A 19 0.18 7.27 15.51
CA LEU A 19 -0.48 7.30 14.20
C LEU A 19 -1.51 6.16 14.07
N ILE A 20 -1.13 4.92 14.39
CA ILE A 20 -2.02 3.76 14.34
C ILE A 20 -3.23 3.96 15.24
N ARG A 21 -3.03 4.42 16.48
CA ARG A 21 -4.14 4.74 17.39
C ARG A 21 -5.08 5.79 16.80
N SER A 22 -4.53 6.88 16.25
CA SER A 22 -5.33 7.95 15.64
C SER A 22 -6.16 7.43 14.46
N LEU A 23 -5.59 6.58 13.60
CA LEU A 23 -6.33 5.99 12.48
C LEU A 23 -7.41 5.03 12.95
N ASN A 24 -7.11 4.18 13.93
CA ASN A 24 -8.09 3.25 14.50
C ASN A 24 -9.23 4.00 15.20
N HIS A 25 -8.92 5.06 15.92
CA HIS A 25 -9.93 5.91 16.56
C HIS A 25 -10.96 6.44 15.55
N ASP A 26 -10.51 6.82 14.36
CA ASP A 26 -11.39 7.34 13.31
C ASP A 26 -12.22 6.22 12.62
N VAL A 27 -11.71 4.99 12.56
CA VAL A 27 -12.33 3.87 11.80
C VAL A 27 -13.31 3.07 12.65
N ILE A 28 -12.99 2.82 13.90
CA ILE A 28 -13.76 1.89 14.74
C ILE A 28 -15.23 2.28 14.90
N PRO A 29 -15.59 3.54 15.15
CA PRO A 29 -16.99 3.92 15.22
C PRO A 29 -17.76 3.64 13.94
N LEU A 30 -17.10 3.73 12.78
CA LEU A 30 -17.69 3.48 11.47
C LEU A 30 -17.99 2.00 11.23
N VAL A 31 -17.19 1.11 11.82
CA VAL A 31 -17.31 -0.36 11.60
C VAL A 31 -18.12 -1.01 12.69
N THR A 32 -17.99 -0.59 13.95
CA THR A 32 -18.58 -1.28 15.10
C THR A 32 -19.79 -0.55 15.69
N GLY A 33 -19.96 0.74 15.40
CA GLY A 33 -20.93 1.60 16.07
C GLY A 33 -20.60 1.88 17.54
N ILE A 34 -19.41 1.48 18.03
CA ILE A 34 -18.95 1.67 19.40
C ILE A 34 -18.07 2.91 19.44
N GLU A 35 -18.30 3.81 20.38
CA GLU A 35 -17.43 4.99 20.56
C GLU A 35 -16.00 4.54 20.88
N SER A 36 -15.05 5.12 20.19
CA SER A 36 -13.63 4.74 20.23
C SER A 36 -12.99 4.90 21.62
N ASP A 37 -13.44 5.87 22.40
CA ASP A 37 -12.93 6.17 23.76
C ASP A 37 -13.07 4.98 24.73
N ARG A 38 -13.95 4.03 24.42
CA ARG A 38 -14.15 2.80 25.22
C ARG A 38 -13.25 1.64 24.85
N LEU A 39 -12.54 1.71 23.72
CA LEU A 39 -11.82 0.58 23.16
C LEU A 39 -10.30 0.70 23.22
N PHE A 40 -9.74 1.86 23.59
CA PHE A 40 -8.31 2.14 23.43
C PHE A 40 -7.62 2.73 24.66
N ASP A 41 -8.11 2.49 25.86
CA ASP A 41 -7.42 2.90 27.11
C ASP A 41 -6.18 2.03 27.39
N GLU A 42 -6.03 0.87 26.72
CA GLU A 42 -4.89 0.02 26.91
C GLU A 42 -3.66 0.53 26.14
N PRO A 43 -2.47 0.53 26.77
CA PRO A 43 -1.25 0.89 26.08
C PRO A 43 -0.95 -0.12 24.96
N PHE A 44 -0.32 0.36 23.87
CA PHE A 44 0.22 -0.52 22.84
C PHE A 44 1.36 -1.36 23.45
N GLU A 45 1.18 -2.66 23.49
CA GLU A 45 2.23 -3.55 23.98
C GLU A 45 3.28 -3.80 22.89
N PRO A 46 4.58 -3.60 23.20
CA PRO A 46 5.65 -3.98 22.29
C PRO A 46 5.59 -5.47 21.99
N PHE A 47 5.91 -5.84 20.77
CA PHE A 47 6.03 -7.26 20.38
C PHE A 47 7.44 -7.59 19.91
N GLU A 48 7.83 -8.83 20.10
CA GLU A 48 9.10 -9.38 19.63
C GLU A 48 8.89 -10.30 18.44
N LEU A 49 9.87 -10.30 17.53
CA LEU A 49 9.88 -11.20 16.40
C LEU A 49 10.62 -12.49 16.77
N GLU A 50 9.96 -13.62 16.62
CA GLU A 50 10.57 -14.96 16.76
C GLU A 50 11.30 -15.34 15.47
N MET A 51 10.85 -14.82 14.32
CA MET A 51 11.45 -15.10 13.02
C MET A 51 11.53 -13.81 12.19
N ILE A 52 12.72 -13.55 11.65
CA ILE A 52 12.93 -12.50 10.67
C ILE A 52 12.78 -13.10 9.28
N LEU A 53 11.90 -12.51 8.49
CA LEU A 53 11.61 -12.91 7.10
C LEU A 53 12.44 -12.10 6.11
N THR A 54 12.97 -12.78 5.10
CA THR A 54 13.82 -12.19 4.05
C THR A 54 13.33 -12.60 2.66
N ASP A 55 13.67 -11.80 1.65
CA ASP A 55 13.33 -12.08 0.26
C ASP A 55 13.85 -13.45 -0.20
N GLY A 56 13.02 -14.21 -0.90
CA GLY A 56 13.34 -15.55 -1.41
C GLY A 56 13.37 -16.66 -0.34
N GLN A 57 13.10 -16.34 0.93
CA GLN A 57 13.05 -17.34 1.99
C GLN A 57 11.85 -18.28 1.77
N LEU A 58 12.10 -19.59 1.90
CA LEU A 58 11.09 -20.64 1.86
C LEU A 58 10.77 -21.11 3.26
N ILE A 59 9.49 -21.14 3.61
CA ILE A 59 9.00 -21.59 4.90
C ILE A 59 8.00 -22.72 4.68
N GLU A 60 8.29 -23.90 5.17
CA GLU A 60 7.33 -25.01 5.22
C GLU A 60 6.41 -24.80 6.43
N ILE A 61 5.11 -24.49 6.16
CA ILE A 61 4.10 -24.29 7.19
C ILE A 61 3.56 -25.64 7.67
N GLU A 62 3.35 -26.55 6.71
CA GLU A 62 2.99 -27.94 6.96
C GLU A 62 3.55 -28.81 5.83
N LYS A 63 3.53 -30.13 6.01
CA LYS A 63 4.08 -31.05 5.01
C LYS A 63 3.48 -30.82 3.63
N GLY A 64 4.33 -30.35 2.71
CA GLY A 64 3.98 -30.08 1.33
C GLY A 64 3.29 -28.72 1.12
N LEU A 65 3.25 -27.84 2.10
CA LEU A 65 2.81 -26.45 1.99
C LEU A 65 3.95 -25.51 2.30
N THR A 66 4.59 -25.00 1.26
CA THR A 66 5.72 -24.06 1.36
C THR A 66 5.30 -22.69 0.89
N VAL A 67 5.66 -21.68 1.67
CA VAL A 67 5.47 -20.26 1.36
C VAL A 67 6.81 -19.62 1.02
N GLU A 68 6.89 -18.97 -0.11
CA GLU A 68 8.01 -18.11 -0.50
C GLU A 68 7.72 -16.67 -0.04
N ILE A 69 8.69 -16.07 0.61
CA ILE A 69 8.64 -14.66 1.04
C ILE A 69 9.18 -13.79 -0.08
N LEU A 70 8.42 -12.78 -0.47
CA LEU A 70 8.79 -11.85 -1.53
C LEU A 70 8.83 -10.44 -0.94
N ALA A 71 10.01 -9.84 -0.87
CA ALA A 71 10.14 -8.43 -0.49
C ALA A 71 9.65 -7.55 -1.65
N THR A 72 8.69 -6.69 -1.37
CA THR A 72 8.06 -5.78 -2.32
C THR A 72 7.94 -4.38 -1.71
N PRO A 73 9.09 -3.71 -1.45
CA PRO A 73 9.07 -2.36 -0.90
C PRO A 73 8.35 -1.37 -1.83
N GLY A 74 7.94 -0.24 -1.27
CA GLY A 74 7.29 0.83 -2.02
C GLY A 74 6.00 1.32 -1.39
N HIS A 75 5.10 0.42 -0.96
CA HIS A 75 3.99 0.78 -0.07
C HIS A 75 4.55 1.11 1.33
N THR A 76 5.25 0.18 1.93
CA THR A 76 6.16 0.44 3.05
C THR A 76 7.57 0.00 2.66
N ARG A 77 8.58 0.36 3.47
CA ARG A 77 9.98 -0.02 3.22
C ARG A 77 10.26 -1.49 3.41
N ASP A 78 9.43 -2.16 4.17
CA ASP A 78 9.59 -3.53 4.67
C ASP A 78 8.48 -4.45 4.18
N PHE A 79 7.75 -4.05 3.13
CA PHE A 79 6.58 -4.78 2.67
C PHE A 79 6.95 -6.17 2.18
N LEU A 80 6.20 -7.18 2.63
CA LEU A 80 6.37 -8.57 2.27
C LEU A 80 5.09 -9.13 1.66
N CYS A 81 5.24 -9.86 0.56
CA CYS A 81 4.21 -10.71 -0.02
C CYS A 81 4.53 -12.17 0.24
N TYR A 82 3.53 -13.02 0.14
CA TYR A 82 3.63 -14.45 0.44
C TYR A 82 3.11 -15.25 -0.75
N TYR A 83 3.98 -16.07 -1.35
CA TYR A 83 3.63 -16.88 -2.51
C TYR A 83 3.65 -18.36 -2.20
N ILE A 84 2.52 -19.03 -2.36
CA ILE A 84 2.36 -20.48 -2.22
C ILE A 84 2.44 -21.08 -3.61
N GLN A 85 3.67 -21.36 -4.07
CA GLN A 85 3.97 -21.71 -5.44
C GLN A 85 3.20 -22.93 -5.95
N ASN A 86 3.15 -24.01 -5.17
CA ASN A 86 2.47 -25.26 -5.55
C ASN A 86 0.93 -25.14 -5.58
N LYS A 87 0.38 -24.05 -5.06
CA LYS A 87 -1.05 -23.71 -5.11
C LYS A 87 -1.33 -22.53 -6.01
N LYS A 88 -0.29 -21.85 -6.52
CA LYS A 88 -0.37 -20.62 -7.32
C LYS A 88 -1.17 -19.52 -6.62
N ILE A 89 -1.05 -19.43 -5.29
CA ILE A 89 -1.73 -18.44 -4.45
C ILE A 89 -0.73 -17.37 -4.06
N LEU A 90 -1.06 -16.12 -4.36
CA LEU A 90 -0.28 -14.96 -3.94
C LEU A 90 -1.08 -14.09 -2.98
N ILE A 91 -0.54 -13.86 -1.79
CA ILE A 91 -1.04 -12.90 -0.81
C ILE A 91 -0.17 -11.65 -0.95
N ALA A 92 -0.66 -10.65 -1.67
CA ALA A 92 0.12 -9.49 -2.06
C ALA A 92 -0.27 -8.20 -1.31
N SER A 93 -1.43 -8.19 -0.67
CA SER A 93 -1.95 -7.01 0.00
C SER A 93 -1.83 -5.76 -0.91
N GLU A 94 -1.36 -4.61 -0.39
CA GLU A 94 -1.25 -3.35 -1.12
C GLU A 94 -0.15 -3.33 -2.21
N ALA A 95 0.80 -4.27 -2.16
CA ALA A 95 1.88 -4.33 -3.16
C ALA A 95 1.37 -4.66 -4.58
N ALA A 96 0.19 -5.27 -4.71
CA ALA A 96 -0.45 -5.51 -6.00
C ALA A 96 -1.35 -4.36 -6.47
N GLY A 97 -1.53 -3.31 -5.66
CA GLY A 97 -2.56 -2.30 -5.84
C GLY A 97 -3.85 -2.67 -5.11
N CYS A 98 -4.71 -1.70 -4.87
CA CYS A 98 -5.98 -1.87 -4.17
C CYS A 98 -7.14 -1.55 -5.09
N ALA A 99 -8.05 -2.51 -5.31
CA ALA A 99 -9.32 -2.24 -5.96
C ALA A 99 -10.36 -1.78 -4.94
N ASP A 100 -11.22 -0.86 -5.33
CA ASP A 100 -12.42 -0.53 -4.57
C ASP A 100 -13.67 -1.22 -5.15
N GLY A 101 -14.82 -1.04 -4.48
CA GLY A 101 -16.09 -1.60 -4.92
C GLY A 101 -16.60 -1.08 -6.27
N THR A 102 -16.01 -0.02 -6.83
CA THR A 102 -16.33 0.52 -8.16
C THR A 102 -15.49 -0.13 -9.27
N GLY A 103 -14.50 -0.95 -8.89
CA GLY A 103 -13.54 -1.54 -9.81
C GLY A 103 -12.39 -0.61 -10.19
N GLN A 104 -12.27 0.55 -9.55
CA GLN A 104 -11.09 1.41 -9.68
C GLN A 104 -9.93 0.78 -8.92
N ILE A 105 -8.73 0.80 -9.51
CA ILE A 105 -7.51 0.32 -8.88
C ILE A 105 -6.64 1.51 -8.53
N PHE A 106 -6.23 1.57 -7.27
CA PHE A 106 -5.34 2.60 -6.75
C PHE A 106 -3.93 2.07 -6.67
N ALA A 107 -2.97 2.82 -7.21
CA ALA A 107 -1.58 2.65 -6.90
C ALA A 107 -1.35 3.07 -5.44
N ASP A 108 -0.80 2.19 -4.62
CA ASP A 108 -0.68 2.45 -3.18
C ASP A 108 0.79 2.49 -2.71
N PHE A 109 1.65 3.15 -3.49
CA PHE A 109 3.02 3.46 -3.06
C PHE A 109 2.99 4.65 -2.10
N LEU A 110 3.58 4.51 -0.92
CA LEU A 110 3.66 5.60 0.06
C LEU A 110 5.10 6.05 0.32
N VAL A 111 6.08 5.20 -0.01
CA VAL A 111 7.48 5.42 0.34
C VAL A 111 8.36 5.52 -0.89
N ASP A 112 8.15 4.67 -1.89
CA ASP A 112 8.96 4.65 -3.12
C ASP A 112 8.15 4.16 -4.32
N TYR A 113 8.11 4.96 -5.37
CA TYR A 113 7.40 4.65 -6.60
C TYR A 113 8.13 3.62 -7.45
N GLU A 114 9.45 3.76 -7.59
CA GLU A 114 10.23 2.89 -8.48
C GLU A 114 10.31 1.47 -7.91
N ASP A 115 10.54 1.36 -6.60
CA ASP A 115 10.53 0.07 -5.89
C ASP A 115 9.14 -0.58 -5.96
N TYR A 116 8.08 0.22 -5.76
CA TYR A 116 6.70 -0.27 -5.85
C TYR A 116 6.38 -0.83 -7.24
N LEU A 117 6.69 -0.08 -8.30
CA LEU A 117 6.43 -0.50 -9.67
C LEU A 117 7.27 -1.72 -10.06
N ALA A 118 8.53 -1.78 -9.62
CA ALA A 118 9.38 -2.95 -9.83
C ALA A 118 8.83 -4.19 -9.12
N GLY A 119 8.42 -4.05 -7.86
CA GLY A 119 7.76 -5.10 -7.09
C GLY A 119 6.47 -5.58 -7.75
N LEU A 120 5.60 -4.67 -8.17
CA LEU A 120 4.36 -4.97 -8.87
C LEU A 120 4.60 -5.75 -10.17
N LYS A 121 5.58 -5.34 -10.98
CA LYS A 121 5.97 -6.05 -12.21
C LYS A 121 6.56 -7.43 -11.91
N ARG A 122 7.34 -7.58 -10.82
CA ARG A 122 7.85 -8.87 -10.35
C ARG A 122 6.69 -9.80 -9.97
N LEU A 123 5.71 -9.32 -9.22
CA LEU A 123 4.53 -10.11 -8.83
C LEU A 123 3.68 -10.52 -10.03
N ALA A 124 3.50 -9.61 -10.98
CA ALA A 124 2.74 -9.88 -12.22
C ALA A 124 3.38 -10.94 -13.13
N ALA A 125 4.69 -11.20 -12.99
CA ALA A 125 5.42 -12.22 -13.73
C ALA A 125 5.32 -13.63 -13.12
N LEU A 126 4.74 -13.77 -11.93
CA LEU A 126 4.55 -15.06 -11.27
C LEU A 126 3.36 -15.82 -11.88
N ASP A 127 3.40 -17.14 -11.80
CA ASP A 127 2.29 -18.00 -12.19
C ASP A 127 1.22 -18.05 -11.08
N VAL A 128 0.32 -17.07 -11.06
CA VAL A 128 -0.69 -16.87 -10.02
C VAL A 128 -2.08 -17.20 -10.56
N GLU A 129 -2.78 -18.11 -9.88
CA GLU A 129 -4.18 -18.45 -10.13
C GLU A 129 -5.13 -17.79 -9.13
N VAL A 130 -4.63 -17.50 -7.90
CA VAL A 130 -5.40 -16.82 -6.85
C VAL A 130 -4.59 -15.68 -6.30
N LEU A 131 -5.11 -14.46 -6.43
CA LEU A 131 -4.51 -13.25 -5.88
C LEU A 131 -5.37 -12.73 -4.74
N CYS A 132 -4.80 -12.71 -3.53
CA CYS A 132 -5.36 -12.03 -2.37
C CYS A 132 -4.75 -10.62 -2.31
N GLN A 133 -5.49 -9.63 -2.78
CA GLN A 133 -5.10 -8.23 -2.60
C GLN A 133 -5.44 -7.76 -1.18
N GLY A 134 -4.98 -6.58 -0.80
CA GLY A 134 -5.37 -5.93 0.46
C GLY A 134 -6.89 -5.66 0.51
N HIS A 135 -7.44 -5.70 1.72
CA HIS A 135 -8.77 -5.30 2.10
C HIS A 135 -9.90 -6.27 1.74
N GLN A 136 -10.47 -6.26 0.52
CA GLN A 136 -11.78 -6.86 0.31
C GLN A 136 -11.84 -7.95 -0.77
N PHE A 137 -10.88 -8.00 -1.69
CA PHE A 137 -11.06 -8.79 -2.90
C PHE A 137 -10.04 -9.90 -3.05
N VAL A 138 -10.52 -11.02 -3.57
CA VAL A 138 -9.71 -12.13 -4.09
C VAL A 138 -10.03 -12.29 -5.56
N PHE A 139 -9.00 -12.30 -6.41
CA PHE A 139 -9.13 -12.53 -7.84
C PHE A 139 -8.70 -13.95 -8.18
N VAL A 140 -9.33 -14.55 -9.19
CA VAL A 140 -9.07 -15.94 -9.59
C VAL A 140 -8.96 -16.04 -11.11
N GLY A 141 -8.02 -16.86 -11.59
CA GLY A 141 -7.83 -17.18 -13.00
C GLY A 141 -7.51 -15.95 -13.85
N GLU A 142 -8.23 -15.76 -14.95
CA GLU A 142 -7.99 -14.65 -15.89
C GLU A 142 -8.14 -13.27 -15.24
N ALA A 143 -8.97 -13.15 -14.21
CA ALA A 143 -9.12 -11.89 -13.47
C ALA A 143 -7.82 -11.44 -12.78
N VAL A 144 -6.92 -12.37 -12.42
CA VAL A 144 -5.61 -12.06 -11.84
C VAL A 144 -4.74 -11.30 -12.83
N LYS A 145 -4.62 -11.80 -14.06
CA LYS A 145 -3.82 -11.16 -15.11
C LYS A 145 -4.35 -9.78 -15.45
N ASN A 146 -5.67 -9.67 -15.61
CA ASN A 146 -6.33 -8.41 -15.89
C ASN A 146 -6.13 -7.42 -14.75
N PHE A 147 -6.15 -7.88 -13.50
CA PHE A 147 -5.90 -7.03 -12.34
C PHE A 147 -4.48 -6.47 -12.35
N PHE A 148 -3.46 -7.32 -12.54
CA PHE A 148 -2.07 -6.86 -12.58
C PHE A 148 -1.82 -5.88 -13.73
N ALA A 149 -2.33 -6.15 -14.94
CA ALA A 149 -2.19 -5.24 -16.07
C ALA A 149 -2.77 -3.86 -15.76
N ARG A 150 -3.99 -3.81 -15.22
CA ARG A 150 -4.66 -2.57 -14.83
C ARG A 150 -3.98 -1.87 -13.64
N SER A 151 -3.41 -2.61 -12.71
CA SER A 151 -2.69 -2.07 -11.58
C SER A 151 -1.40 -1.36 -12.02
N ILE A 152 -0.64 -1.98 -12.93
CA ILE A 152 0.55 -1.37 -13.53
C ILE A 152 0.16 -0.08 -14.29
N GLU A 153 -0.84 -0.16 -15.16
CA GLU A 153 -1.34 0.99 -15.90
C GLU A 153 -1.80 2.13 -14.98
N SER A 154 -2.57 1.82 -13.94
CA SER A 154 -3.03 2.79 -12.96
C SER A 154 -1.88 3.46 -12.22
N THR A 155 -0.84 2.70 -11.87
CA THR A 155 0.36 3.21 -11.20
C THR A 155 1.13 4.20 -12.09
N GLU A 156 1.36 3.85 -13.34
CA GLU A 156 2.06 4.70 -14.32
C GLU A 156 1.24 5.94 -14.68
N ARG A 157 -0.08 5.79 -14.86
CA ARG A 157 -1.01 6.89 -15.11
C ARG A 157 -1.09 7.88 -13.96
N PHE A 158 -1.15 7.38 -12.71
CA PHE A 158 -1.18 8.24 -11.53
C PHE A 158 0.06 9.13 -11.47
N ARG A 159 1.25 8.59 -11.69
CA ARG A 159 2.48 9.37 -11.76
C ARG A 159 2.40 10.47 -12.82
N THR A 160 2.03 10.11 -14.06
CA THR A 160 1.92 11.08 -15.16
C THR A 160 0.94 12.20 -14.84
N MET A 161 -0.21 11.86 -14.26
CA MET A 161 -1.23 12.82 -13.82
C MET A 161 -0.68 13.77 -12.76
N VAL A 162 -0.01 13.24 -11.74
CA VAL A 162 0.56 14.08 -10.66
C VAL A 162 1.68 14.97 -11.18
N GLU A 163 2.55 14.49 -12.07
CA GLU A 163 3.60 15.30 -12.70
C GLU A 163 3.00 16.49 -13.48
N GLU A 164 1.88 16.27 -14.19
CA GLU A 164 1.17 17.33 -14.91
C GLU A 164 0.50 18.32 -13.95
N LEU A 165 -0.20 17.82 -12.93
CA LEU A 165 -0.85 18.68 -11.93
C LEU A 165 0.16 19.52 -11.15
N LEU A 166 1.32 18.97 -10.78
CA LEU A 166 2.39 19.74 -10.14
C LEU A 166 2.88 20.87 -11.03
N ARG A 167 2.96 20.67 -12.35
CA ARG A 167 3.34 21.72 -13.30
C ARG A 167 2.27 22.85 -13.35
N ILE A 168 0.98 22.46 -13.43
CA ILE A 168 -0.14 23.40 -13.45
C ILE A 168 -0.22 24.21 -12.15
N GLU A 169 -0.02 23.53 -11.02
CA GLU A 169 -0.16 24.10 -9.66
C GLU A 169 1.12 24.75 -9.14
N GLY A 170 2.14 24.97 -10.00
CA GLY A 170 3.39 25.63 -9.63
C GLY A 170 4.19 24.88 -8.56
N GLY A 171 4.12 23.54 -8.54
CA GLY A 171 4.82 22.66 -7.60
C GLY A 171 4.15 22.50 -6.23
N SER A 172 2.95 23.03 -6.00
CA SER A 172 2.28 22.92 -4.71
C SER A 172 1.64 21.53 -4.53
N VAL A 173 2.20 20.75 -3.62
CA VAL A 173 1.66 19.45 -3.20
C VAL A 173 0.25 19.60 -2.64
N GLU A 174 0.00 20.60 -1.80
CA GLU A 174 -1.29 20.84 -1.15
C GLU A 174 -2.40 21.10 -2.17
N ARG A 175 -2.12 21.92 -3.21
CA ARG A 175 -3.11 22.21 -4.27
C ARG A 175 -3.39 20.99 -5.13
N VAL A 176 -2.36 20.20 -5.46
CA VAL A 176 -2.54 18.94 -6.19
C VAL A 176 -3.37 17.94 -5.38
N VAL A 177 -3.08 17.77 -4.10
CA VAL A 177 -3.85 16.89 -3.20
C VAL A 177 -5.31 17.35 -3.11
N ALA A 178 -5.56 18.64 -2.90
CA ALA A 178 -6.92 19.18 -2.83
C ALA A 178 -7.69 18.93 -4.13
N ARG A 179 -7.06 19.11 -5.29
CA ARG A 179 -7.66 18.89 -6.58
C ARG A 179 -8.01 17.42 -6.84
N ILE A 180 -7.07 16.51 -6.61
CA ILE A 180 -7.32 15.06 -6.77
C ILE A 180 -8.41 14.60 -5.80
N LYS A 181 -8.40 15.09 -4.55
CA LYS A 181 -9.44 14.79 -3.56
C LYS A 181 -10.82 15.20 -4.07
N ALA A 182 -10.96 16.41 -4.59
CA ALA A 182 -12.23 16.91 -5.10
C ALA A 182 -12.73 16.08 -6.32
N GLU A 183 -11.82 15.68 -7.21
CA GLU A 183 -12.15 14.94 -8.43
C GLU A 183 -12.40 13.44 -8.18
N GLU A 184 -11.70 12.81 -7.22
CA GLU A 184 -11.75 11.36 -7.02
C GLU A 184 -12.44 10.93 -5.74
N TYR A 185 -12.24 11.65 -4.63
CA TYR A 185 -12.74 11.22 -3.31
C TYR A 185 -14.10 11.82 -2.99
N ASP A 186 -14.28 13.14 -3.18
CA ASP A 186 -15.50 13.83 -2.74
C ASP A 186 -16.72 13.38 -3.53
N VAL A 187 -16.54 12.99 -4.80
CA VAL A 187 -17.60 12.52 -5.69
C VAL A 187 -18.01 11.06 -5.43
N LYS A 188 -17.23 10.30 -4.65
CA LYS A 188 -17.55 8.88 -4.39
C LYS A 188 -18.66 8.71 -3.38
N PRO A 189 -19.61 7.77 -3.62
CA PRO A 189 -20.61 7.41 -2.64
C PRO A 189 -19.98 6.63 -1.46
N PHE A 190 -20.68 6.55 -0.35
CA PHE A 190 -20.36 5.63 0.74
C PHE A 190 -20.72 4.17 0.37
N PRO A 191 -19.99 3.18 0.93
CA PRO A 191 -18.84 3.31 1.82
C PRO A 191 -17.56 3.68 1.06
N LYS A 192 -16.73 4.54 1.66
CA LYS A 192 -15.40 4.93 1.16
C LYS A 192 -14.39 5.02 2.30
N GLN A 193 -13.11 5.00 1.97
CA GLN A 193 -12.03 5.14 2.94
C GLN A 193 -12.23 6.40 3.81
N PRO A 194 -11.93 6.38 5.13
CA PRO A 194 -11.98 7.58 5.96
C PRO A 194 -11.12 8.70 5.36
N GLU A 195 -11.66 9.91 5.33
CA GLU A 195 -11.04 11.07 4.65
C GLU A 195 -9.60 11.32 5.11
N LYS A 196 -9.36 11.25 6.42
CA LYS A 196 -8.04 11.47 7.00
C LYS A 196 -7.00 10.46 6.49
N ALA A 197 -7.36 9.18 6.41
CA ALA A 197 -6.50 8.14 5.85
C ALA A 197 -6.27 8.33 4.35
N TYR A 198 -7.32 8.70 3.60
CA TYR A 198 -7.20 9.01 2.18
C TYR A 198 -6.23 10.17 1.92
N ILE A 199 -6.38 11.29 2.65
CA ILE A 199 -5.50 12.46 2.50
C ILE A 199 -4.06 12.11 2.88
N LEU A 200 -3.85 11.33 3.94
CA LEU A 200 -2.52 10.90 4.36
C LEU A 200 -1.81 10.13 3.24
N ASN A 201 -2.47 9.12 2.68
CA ASN A 201 -1.93 8.29 1.62
C ASN A 201 -1.72 9.08 0.31
N LEU A 202 -2.69 9.91 -0.06
CA LEU A 202 -2.56 10.76 -1.26
C LEU A 202 -1.41 11.76 -1.13
N SER A 203 -1.29 12.41 0.03
CA SER A 203 -0.21 13.38 0.28
C SER A 203 1.17 12.72 0.22
N ALA A 204 1.33 11.51 0.74
CA ALA A 204 2.57 10.77 0.65
C ALA A 204 2.96 10.51 -0.81
N ARG A 205 2.02 10.01 -1.63
CA ARG A 205 2.24 9.72 -3.06
C ARG A 205 2.60 10.97 -3.87
N VAL A 206 1.85 12.06 -3.68
CA VAL A 206 2.09 13.33 -4.39
C VAL A 206 3.43 13.93 -3.97
N SER A 207 3.75 13.93 -2.66
CA SER A 207 5.02 14.45 -2.14
C SER A 207 6.21 13.68 -2.70
N TYR A 208 6.13 12.36 -2.79
CA TYR A 208 7.19 11.53 -3.35
C TYR A 208 7.47 11.90 -4.83
N ILE A 209 6.42 12.04 -5.65
CA ILE A 209 6.57 12.42 -7.04
C ILE A 209 7.14 13.85 -7.17
N ALA A 210 6.69 14.78 -6.33
CA ALA A 210 7.22 16.14 -6.31
C ALA A 210 8.73 16.18 -6.00
N GLN A 211 9.16 15.36 -5.03
CA GLN A 211 10.58 15.23 -4.68
C GLN A 211 11.41 14.71 -5.87
N ILE A 212 10.98 13.64 -6.53
CA ILE A 212 11.69 13.10 -7.71
C ILE A 212 11.81 14.14 -8.82
N LEU A 213 10.75 14.88 -9.11
CA LEU A 213 10.77 15.93 -10.13
C LEU A 213 11.76 17.04 -9.78
N TYR A 214 11.81 17.44 -8.52
CA TYR A 214 12.76 18.45 -8.04
C TYR A 214 14.20 17.98 -8.21
N GLU A 215 14.52 16.77 -7.79
CA GLU A 215 15.86 16.18 -7.91
C GLU A 215 16.31 16.06 -9.38
N ARG A 216 15.44 15.62 -10.29
CA ARG A 216 15.70 15.56 -11.73
C ARG A 216 15.98 16.95 -12.34
N THR A 217 15.31 17.98 -11.84
CA THR A 217 15.49 19.35 -12.31
C THR A 217 16.84 19.90 -11.90
N ILE A 218 17.32 19.60 -10.70
CA ILE A 218 18.65 20.01 -10.22
C ILE A 218 19.75 19.28 -11.00
N THR A 219 19.59 17.97 -11.22
CA THR A 219 20.58 17.16 -11.92
C THR A 219 20.78 17.61 -13.38
N ARG A 220 19.72 18.09 -14.05
CA ARG A 220 19.79 18.61 -15.43
C ARG A 220 20.40 20.01 -15.55
N ARG A 221 20.54 20.74 -14.44
CA ARG A 221 21.13 22.10 -14.41
C ARG A 221 22.63 22.10 -14.05
N ARG A 222 23.19 20.96 -13.70
CA ARG A 222 24.59 20.70 -13.47
C ARG A 222 25.25 20.08 -14.71
#